data_b1e76ea543cba3a8aa7c00e7377782a0
#
_entry.id   b1e76ea543cba3a8aa7c00e7377782a0
#
_cell.length_a   1.000
_cell.length_b   1.000
_cell.length_c   1.000
_cell.angle_alpha   90.00
_cell.angle_beta   90.00
_cell.angle_gamma   90.00
#
_symmetry.space_group_name_H-M   'P 1'
#
loop_
_entity.id
_entity.type
_entity.pdbx_description
1 polymer ?
#
loop_
_entity_poly.entity_id
_entity_poly.type
_entity_poly.pdbx_seq_one_letter_code
_entity_poly.pdbx_strand_id
1 'polypeptide(L)'
;MMEEKNSNKKEESMDVSTTQVGKKEEKKRRMWIEISIYIILLFICGYIIPRFVLQRTIIDGSSMETNLYDNENVLVEKVSKHFKNYDRFDIIVFYPYGKGTKDYYVKRVIGLPGETIQIKDGIIYINGEELNENYGKDPIEDGGIAEEPIVLADDEYFVLGDNRRVSKDSRIEDVGPVSKDKIGGKVILRIWPFSKFGFVK
;
A
#
# COMPACT_ATOMS: atom_id res chain seq x y z
N MET A 1 32.89 -30.42 -67.92
CA MET A 1 31.78 -29.44 -68.04
C MET A 1 30.45 -29.90 -67.34
N MET A 2 30.12 -31.20 -67.28
CA MET A 2 28.93 -31.69 -66.53
C MET A 2 29.17 -31.91 -65.06
N GLU A 3 30.34 -32.22 -64.56
CA GLU A 3 30.66 -32.44 -63.13
C GLU A 3 30.75 -31.15 -62.34
N GLU A 4 31.25 -30.06 -62.91
CA GLU A 4 31.37 -28.76 -62.32
C GLU A 4 29.99 -28.10 -61.99
N LYS A 5 29.00 -28.36 -62.87
CA LYS A 5 27.60 -27.88 -62.66
C LYS A 5 26.88 -28.60 -61.56
N ASN A 6 27.27 -29.84 -61.25
CA ASN A 6 26.66 -30.64 -60.23
C ASN A 6 27.26 -30.31 -58.82
N SER A 7 28.52 -29.91 -58.75
CA SER A 7 29.20 -29.46 -57.54
C SER A 7 28.62 -28.12 -57.05
N ASN A 8 28.49 -27.12 -57.91
CA ASN A 8 27.89 -25.81 -57.56
C ASN A 8 26.45 -25.93 -57.14
N LYS A 9 25.65 -26.81 -57.73
CA LYS A 9 24.25 -27.01 -57.34
C LYS A 9 24.11 -27.68 -55.96
N LYS A 10 25.09 -28.47 -55.54
CA LYS A 10 25.15 -29.11 -54.20
C LYS A 10 25.62 -28.15 -53.13
N GLU A 11 26.54 -27.25 -53.40
CA GLU A 11 26.99 -26.18 -52.50
C GLU A 11 25.88 -25.15 -52.28
N GLU A 12 25.20 -24.71 -53.31
CA GLU A 12 24.09 -23.77 -53.24
C GLU A 12 22.89 -24.33 -52.44
N SER A 13 22.58 -25.63 -52.62
CA SER A 13 21.54 -26.32 -51.83
C SER A 13 21.91 -26.53 -50.35
N MET A 14 23.19 -26.69 -50.05
CA MET A 14 23.70 -26.86 -48.67
C MET A 14 23.71 -25.52 -47.92
N ASP A 15 24.05 -24.43 -48.59
CA ASP A 15 24.06 -23.08 -48.03
C ASP A 15 22.63 -22.59 -47.70
N VAL A 16 21.67 -22.83 -48.61
CA VAL A 16 20.25 -22.52 -48.40
C VAL A 16 19.67 -23.31 -47.22
N SER A 17 20.03 -24.60 -47.07
CA SER A 17 19.55 -25.43 -45.95
C SER A 17 20.12 -24.98 -44.63
N THR A 18 21.39 -24.60 -44.59
CA THR A 18 22.07 -24.12 -43.34
C THR A 18 21.50 -22.78 -42.93
N THR A 19 21.20 -21.88 -43.84
CA THR A 19 20.58 -20.58 -43.56
C THR A 19 19.14 -20.71 -43.08
N GLN A 20 18.37 -21.67 -43.57
CA GLN A 20 17.01 -21.95 -43.10
C GLN A 20 16.99 -22.56 -41.70
N VAL A 21 17.94 -23.47 -41.40
CA VAL A 21 18.08 -24.05 -40.05
C VAL A 21 18.44 -22.97 -39.02
N GLY A 22 19.40 -22.09 -39.35
CA GLY A 22 19.77 -20.97 -38.48
C GLY A 22 18.61 -20.02 -38.19
N LYS A 23 17.81 -19.66 -39.18
CA LYS A 23 16.62 -18.82 -39.01
C LYS A 23 15.53 -19.50 -38.13
N LYS A 24 15.37 -20.81 -38.25
CA LYS A 24 14.41 -21.58 -37.44
C LYS A 24 14.81 -21.66 -35.98
N GLU A 25 16.10 -21.85 -35.70
CA GLU A 25 16.64 -21.85 -34.36
C GLU A 25 16.55 -20.43 -33.72
N GLU A 26 16.84 -19.39 -34.47
CA GLU A 26 16.72 -18.02 -34.01
C GLU A 26 15.26 -17.66 -33.64
N LYS A 27 14.30 -18.05 -34.48
CA LYS A 27 12.87 -17.87 -34.24
C LYS A 27 12.41 -18.64 -32.99
N LYS A 28 12.88 -19.88 -32.82
CA LYS A 28 12.60 -20.70 -31.64
C LYS A 28 13.16 -20.06 -30.36
N ARG A 29 14.40 -19.56 -30.41
CA ARG A 29 15.02 -18.85 -29.28
C ARG A 29 14.24 -17.59 -28.88
N ARG A 30 13.82 -16.77 -29.87
CA ARG A 30 12.99 -15.58 -29.64
C ARG A 30 11.66 -15.95 -28.97
N MET A 31 10.98 -16.98 -29.48
CA MET A 31 9.73 -17.47 -28.88
C MET A 31 9.90 -17.90 -27.42
N TRP A 32 10.99 -18.61 -27.08
CA TRP A 32 11.25 -19.00 -25.69
C TRP A 32 11.55 -17.80 -24.79
N ILE A 33 12.24 -16.78 -25.30
CA ILE A 33 12.48 -15.53 -24.57
C ILE A 33 11.16 -14.81 -24.31
N GLU A 34 10.29 -14.67 -25.30
CA GLU A 34 8.97 -14.05 -25.14
C GLU A 34 8.11 -14.80 -24.11
N ILE A 35 8.05 -16.12 -24.19
CA ILE A 35 7.33 -16.95 -23.20
C ILE A 35 7.89 -16.74 -21.80
N SER A 36 9.22 -16.71 -21.64
CA SER A 36 9.86 -16.49 -20.34
C SER A 36 9.53 -15.11 -19.78
N ILE A 37 9.48 -14.07 -20.60
CA ILE A 37 9.08 -12.72 -20.20
C ILE A 37 7.63 -12.72 -19.69
N TYR A 38 6.70 -13.37 -20.41
CA TYR A 38 5.30 -13.46 -19.97
C TYR A 38 5.15 -14.22 -18.63
N ILE A 39 5.90 -15.32 -18.44
CA ILE A 39 5.90 -16.07 -17.20
C ILE A 39 6.41 -15.19 -16.04
N ILE A 40 7.49 -14.45 -16.25
CA ILE A 40 8.06 -13.54 -15.25
C ILE A 40 7.05 -12.42 -14.92
N LEU A 41 6.41 -11.82 -15.91
CA LEU A 41 5.39 -10.80 -15.69
C LEU A 41 4.19 -11.34 -14.91
N LEU A 42 3.70 -12.55 -15.26
CA LEU A 42 2.64 -13.20 -14.52
C LEU A 42 3.03 -13.46 -13.05
N PHE A 43 4.26 -13.88 -12.81
CA PHE A 43 4.77 -14.09 -11.45
C PHE A 43 4.88 -12.78 -10.67
N ILE A 44 5.37 -11.71 -11.30
CA ILE A 44 5.44 -10.38 -10.66
C ILE A 44 4.03 -9.88 -10.33
N CYS A 45 3.11 -9.88 -11.30
CA CYS A 45 1.76 -9.37 -11.11
C CYS A 45 0.92 -10.23 -10.15
N GLY A 46 1.03 -11.55 -10.22
CA GLY A 46 0.21 -12.47 -9.44
C GLY A 46 0.73 -12.77 -8.04
N TYR A 47 2.04 -12.65 -7.83
CA TYR A 47 2.66 -12.99 -6.55
C TYR A 47 3.38 -11.82 -5.89
N ILE A 48 4.33 -11.17 -6.60
CA ILE A 48 5.17 -10.13 -5.98
C ILE A 48 4.35 -8.91 -5.59
N ILE A 49 3.55 -8.37 -6.51
CA ILE A 49 2.76 -7.15 -6.24
C ILE A 49 1.77 -7.37 -5.08
N PRO A 50 0.88 -8.39 -5.06
CA PRO A 50 -0.05 -8.60 -3.95
C PRO A 50 0.65 -8.91 -2.63
N ARG A 51 1.80 -9.58 -2.66
CA ARG A 51 2.52 -9.98 -1.44
C ARG A 51 3.29 -8.84 -0.79
N PHE A 52 3.92 -7.97 -1.59
CA PHE A 52 4.89 -6.99 -1.10
C PHE A 52 4.52 -5.53 -1.36
N VAL A 53 3.67 -5.24 -2.34
CA VAL A 53 3.37 -3.87 -2.77
C VAL A 53 1.97 -3.44 -2.37
N LEU A 54 0.95 -4.19 -2.73
CA LEU A 54 -0.45 -3.84 -2.54
C LEU A 54 -1.22 -4.94 -1.83
N GLN A 55 -2.11 -4.56 -0.93
CA GLN A 55 -3.04 -5.47 -0.26
C GLN A 55 -4.45 -4.91 -0.34
N ARG A 56 -5.41 -5.75 -0.73
CA ARG A 56 -6.83 -5.43 -0.56
C ARG A 56 -7.22 -5.61 0.91
N THR A 57 -7.91 -4.63 1.44
CA THR A 57 -8.44 -4.65 2.80
C THR A 57 -9.92 -4.25 2.77
N ILE A 58 -10.74 -4.88 3.59
CA ILE A 58 -12.16 -4.53 3.75
C ILE A 58 -12.25 -3.67 5.01
N ILE A 59 -12.95 -2.54 4.92
CA ILE A 59 -13.23 -1.71 6.08
C ILE A 59 -14.27 -2.42 6.94
N ASP A 60 -13.98 -2.58 8.22
CA ASP A 60 -14.86 -3.16 9.22
C ASP A 60 -15.20 -2.10 10.28
N GLY A 61 -16.48 -1.77 10.36
CA GLY A 61 -17.01 -0.79 11.30
C GLY A 61 -17.04 0.64 10.77
N SER A 62 -17.54 1.54 11.65
CA SER A 62 -17.90 2.92 11.32
C SER A 62 -16.90 3.97 11.78
N SER A 63 -15.74 3.56 12.30
CA SER A 63 -14.77 4.48 12.94
C SER A 63 -14.12 5.50 11.98
N MET A 64 -14.18 5.25 10.67
CA MET A 64 -13.65 6.13 9.61
C MET A 64 -14.73 6.84 8.79
N GLU A 65 -16.02 6.77 9.23
CA GLU A 65 -17.08 7.61 8.67
C GLU A 65 -16.78 9.09 9.00
N THR A 66 -16.94 9.98 8.10
CA THR A 66 -17.63 10.03 6.80
C THR A 66 -16.76 9.62 5.60
N ASN A 67 -15.48 9.35 5.79
CA ASN A 67 -14.57 9.12 4.67
C ASN A 67 -14.63 7.68 4.17
N LEU A 68 -14.52 6.69 5.07
CA LEU A 68 -14.62 5.27 4.72
C LEU A 68 -15.77 4.63 5.50
N TYR A 69 -16.57 3.84 4.79
CA TYR A 69 -17.75 3.17 5.33
C TYR A 69 -17.52 1.67 5.46
N ASP A 70 -18.31 1.07 6.32
CA ASP A 70 -18.32 -0.38 6.52
C ASP A 70 -18.50 -1.14 5.20
N ASN A 71 -17.82 -2.30 5.07
CA ASN A 71 -17.79 -3.13 3.87
C ASN A 71 -17.19 -2.49 2.60
N GLU A 72 -16.67 -1.28 2.65
CA GLU A 72 -15.88 -0.73 1.54
C GLU A 72 -14.56 -1.49 1.38
N ASN A 73 -14.11 -1.65 0.12
CA ASN A 73 -12.82 -2.28 -0.16
C ASN A 73 -11.81 -1.23 -0.58
N VAL A 74 -10.66 -1.28 0.04
CA VAL A 74 -9.57 -0.36 -0.21
C VAL A 74 -8.28 -1.10 -0.57
N LEU A 75 -7.42 -0.43 -1.34
CA LEU A 75 -6.04 -0.86 -1.56
C LEU A 75 -5.12 -0.17 -0.56
N VAL A 76 -4.33 -1.00 0.08
CA VAL A 76 -3.30 -0.60 1.04
C VAL A 76 -1.94 -0.83 0.39
N GLU A 77 -1.14 0.22 0.26
CA GLU A 77 0.23 0.10 -0.19
C GLU A 77 1.15 -0.18 1.00
N LYS A 78 2.14 -1.04 0.79
CA LYS A 78 3.05 -1.54 1.82
C LYS A 78 4.48 -1.04 1.68
N VAL A 79 4.76 -0.30 0.63
CA VAL A 79 6.13 0.09 0.25
C VAL A 79 6.61 1.26 1.10
N SER A 80 5.75 2.25 1.34
CA SER A 80 6.08 3.48 2.09
C SER A 80 6.63 3.19 3.48
N LYS A 81 6.13 2.16 4.17
CA LYS A 81 6.63 1.79 5.50
C LYS A 81 8.14 1.52 5.56
N HIS A 82 8.76 1.14 4.43
CA HIS A 82 10.18 0.80 4.36
C HIS A 82 11.08 1.98 3.98
N PHE A 83 10.54 2.97 3.27
CA PHE A 83 11.34 4.02 2.63
C PHE A 83 10.97 5.44 3.04
N LYS A 84 9.78 5.63 3.63
CA LYS A 84 9.26 6.96 4.00
C LYS A 84 8.66 6.93 5.39
N ASN A 85 8.50 8.11 5.96
CA ASN A 85 7.56 8.35 7.05
C ASN A 85 6.17 8.58 6.45
N TYR A 86 5.14 8.37 7.26
CA TYR A 86 3.77 8.73 6.89
C TYR A 86 3.59 10.23 7.11
N ASP A 87 2.80 10.83 6.24
CA ASP A 87 2.47 12.24 6.33
C ASP A 87 1.23 12.43 7.23
N ARG A 88 1.08 13.63 7.77
CA ARG A 88 -0.14 13.99 8.50
C ARG A 88 -1.34 13.85 7.58
N PHE A 89 -2.42 13.31 8.14
CA PHE A 89 -3.68 12.96 7.48
C PHE A 89 -3.65 11.73 6.57
N ASP A 90 -2.54 11.04 6.44
CA ASP A 90 -2.53 9.73 5.81
C ASP A 90 -3.45 8.76 6.56
N ILE A 91 -4.20 7.96 5.83
CA ILE A 91 -4.98 6.87 6.42
C ILE A 91 -4.12 5.61 6.41
N ILE A 92 -3.89 5.04 7.57
CA ILE A 92 -3.03 3.87 7.74
C ILE A 92 -3.82 2.67 8.28
N VAL A 93 -3.33 1.49 7.91
CA VAL A 93 -3.72 0.21 8.52
C VAL A 93 -2.64 -0.18 9.50
N PHE A 94 -2.99 -0.48 10.73
CA PHE A 94 -2.04 -0.95 11.74
C PHE A 94 -2.60 -2.07 12.61
N TYR A 95 -1.73 -2.76 13.32
CA TYR A 95 -2.03 -3.91 14.16
C TYR A 95 -1.79 -3.53 15.63
N PRO A 96 -2.82 -3.11 16.38
CA PRO A 96 -2.64 -2.60 17.74
C PRO A 96 -1.99 -3.63 18.67
N TYR A 97 -2.33 -4.90 18.49
CA TYR A 97 -1.84 -6.02 19.30
C TYR A 97 -0.70 -6.81 18.65
N GLY A 98 -0.06 -6.22 17.62
CA GLY A 98 1.05 -6.83 16.86
C GLY A 98 0.61 -7.56 15.58
N LYS A 99 1.54 -7.67 14.63
CA LYS A 99 1.29 -8.24 13.28
C LYS A 99 0.94 -9.74 13.25
N GLY A 100 1.03 -10.43 14.37
CA GLY A 100 0.63 -11.83 14.50
C GLY A 100 -0.88 -12.03 14.71
N THR A 101 -1.61 -10.97 15.01
CA THR A 101 -3.07 -11.01 15.20
C THR A 101 -3.79 -10.78 13.87
N LYS A 102 -5.06 -11.21 13.82
CA LYS A 102 -5.93 -10.91 12.68
C LYS A 102 -6.56 -9.52 12.77
N ASP A 103 -6.50 -8.91 13.96
CA ASP A 103 -7.14 -7.64 14.25
C ASP A 103 -6.27 -6.50 13.71
N TYR A 104 -6.82 -5.74 12.80
CA TYR A 104 -6.21 -4.52 12.26
C TYR A 104 -7.18 -3.34 12.38
N TYR A 105 -6.62 -2.17 12.58
CA TYR A 105 -7.37 -0.93 12.64
C TYR A 105 -6.99 -0.03 11.48
N VAL A 106 -7.98 0.75 11.01
CA VAL A 106 -7.80 1.78 9.99
C VAL A 106 -8.05 3.11 10.66
N LYS A 107 -7.06 4.01 10.66
CA LYS A 107 -7.12 5.32 11.31
C LYS A 107 -6.33 6.36 10.53
N ARG A 108 -6.62 7.63 10.80
CA ARG A 108 -5.93 8.78 10.22
C ARG A 108 -4.78 9.21 11.11
N VAL A 109 -3.61 9.46 10.51
CA VAL A 109 -2.44 10.05 11.18
C VAL A 109 -2.74 11.50 11.53
N ILE A 110 -2.63 11.84 12.81
CA ILE A 110 -2.81 13.19 13.34
C ILE A 110 -1.49 13.73 13.88
N GLY A 111 -0.77 12.97 14.68
CA GLY A 111 0.55 13.34 15.20
C GLY A 111 1.67 12.59 14.50
N LEU A 112 2.77 13.27 14.27
CA LEU A 112 3.97 12.75 13.64
C LEU A 112 5.07 12.47 14.67
N PRO A 113 6.06 11.63 14.36
CA PRO A 113 7.19 11.37 15.24
C PRO A 113 7.85 12.64 15.78
N GLY A 114 8.14 12.64 17.07
CA GLY A 114 8.77 13.76 17.78
C GLY A 114 7.86 14.93 18.11
N GLU A 115 6.58 14.90 17.73
CA GLU A 115 5.63 15.96 18.06
C GLU A 115 5.00 15.78 19.42
N THR A 116 4.56 16.89 20.03
CA THR A 116 3.73 16.90 21.23
C THR A 116 2.27 17.05 20.82
N ILE A 117 1.43 16.10 21.22
CA ILE A 117 -0.02 16.10 20.98
C ILE A 117 -0.75 16.44 22.26
N GLN A 118 -1.76 17.31 22.17
CA GLN A 118 -2.74 17.54 23.21
C GLN A 118 -4.13 17.71 22.62
N ILE A 119 -5.15 17.21 23.30
CA ILE A 119 -6.55 17.44 22.95
C ILE A 119 -7.20 18.14 24.15
N LYS A 120 -7.54 19.41 23.97
CA LYS A 120 -8.13 20.23 25.01
C LYS A 120 -9.38 20.91 24.50
N ASP A 121 -10.48 20.83 25.26
CA ASP A 121 -11.78 21.43 24.90
C ASP A 121 -12.27 21.01 23.48
N GLY A 122 -11.94 19.76 23.07
CA GLY A 122 -12.30 19.23 21.75
C GLY A 122 -11.40 19.66 20.61
N ILE A 123 -10.38 20.48 20.87
CA ILE A 123 -9.42 21.01 19.87
C ILE A 123 -8.12 20.22 19.99
N ILE A 124 -7.55 19.85 18.83
CA ILE A 124 -6.26 19.17 18.74
C ILE A 124 -5.15 20.22 18.65
N TYR A 125 -4.14 20.07 19.47
CA TYR A 125 -2.92 20.88 19.45
C TYR A 125 -1.72 20.03 19.09
N ILE A 126 -0.87 20.56 18.18
CA ILE A 126 0.41 19.98 17.80
C ILE A 126 1.50 20.96 18.19
N ASN A 127 2.41 20.55 19.07
CA ASN A 127 3.49 21.42 19.58
C ASN A 127 2.96 22.74 20.20
N GLY A 128 1.75 22.70 20.77
CA GLY A 128 1.09 23.86 21.37
C GLY A 128 0.29 24.74 20.39
N GLU A 129 0.31 24.46 19.10
CA GLU A 129 -0.45 25.16 18.06
C GLU A 129 -1.72 24.38 17.69
N GLU A 130 -2.85 25.08 17.51
CA GLU A 130 -4.10 24.46 17.08
C GLU A 130 -3.97 23.84 15.69
N LEU A 131 -4.34 22.56 15.58
CA LEU A 131 -4.39 21.86 14.33
C LEU A 131 -5.68 22.19 13.57
N ASN A 132 -5.56 22.92 12.46
CA ASN A 132 -6.70 23.14 11.57
C ASN A 132 -6.94 21.89 10.72
N GLU A 133 -8.02 21.17 11.00
CA GLU A 133 -8.42 19.96 10.27
C GLU A 133 -9.96 19.90 10.15
N ASN A 134 -10.44 19.18 9.14
CA ASN A 134 -11.87 19.05 8.86
C ASN A 134 -12.30 17.59 8.58
N TYR A 135 -11.54 16.63 9.11
CA TYR A 135 -11.80 15.20 8.91
C TYR A 135 -12.75 14.62 9.94
N GLY A 136 -12.79 15.20 11.14
CA GLY A 136 -13.67 14.77 12.21
C GLY A 136 -15.15 14.96 11.83
N LYS A 137 -15.94 13.88 11.95
CA LYS A 137 -17.39 13.90 11.74
C LYS A 137 -18.10 14.70 12.84
N ASP A 138 -17.66 14.50 14.07
CA ASP A 138 -18.23 15.09 15.26
C ASP A 138 -17.13 15.73 16.11
N PRO A 139 -17.46 16.70 17.00
CA PRO A 139 -16.52 17.22 17.97
C PRO A 139 -15.92 16.12 18.84
N ILE A 140 -14.69 16.31 19.30
CA ILE A 140 -14.05 15.43 20.26
C ILE A 140 -14.59 15.76 21.66
N GLU A 141 -15.37 14.86 22.24
CA GLU A 141 -15.94 15.04 23.58
C GLU A 141 -14.96 14.60 24.69
N ASP A 142 -14.07 13.63 24.36
CA ASP A 142 -13.11 13.03 25.27
C ASP A 142 -11.75 12.93 24.56
N GLY A 143 -10.74 13.60 25.10
CA GLY A 143 -9.36 13.59 24.63
C GLY A 143 -8.59 12.32 25.07
N GLY A 144 -9.14 11.61 26.06
CA GLY A 144 -8.53 10.42 26.64
C GLY A 144 -7.14 10.70 27.20
N ILE A 145 -6.17 9.83 26.89
CA ILE A 145 -4.78 10.03 27.35
C ILE A 145 -4.15 11.33 26.84
N ALA A 146 -4.67 11.89 25.74
CA ALA A 146 -4.15 13.11 25.14
C ALA A 146 -4.76 14.39 25.71
N GLU A 147 -5.61 14.34 26.76
CA GLU A 147 -5.98 15.54 27.52
C GLU A 147 -4.75 16.20 28.14
N GLU A 148 -3.78 15.41 28.57
CA GLU A 148 -2.45 15.87 28.93
C GLU A 148 -1.51 15.79 27.70
N PRO A 149 -0.51 16.69 27.61
CA PRO A 149 0.44 16.67 26.48
C PRO A 149 1.23 15.35 26.42
N ILE A 150 1.21 14.70 25.26
CA ILE A 150 1.97 13.47 24.98
C ILE A 150 3.06 13.78 23.97
N VAL A 151 4.32 13.50 24.30
CA VAL A 151 5.45 13.58 23.37
C VAL A 151 5.60 12.24 22.65
N LEU A 152 5.47 12.24 21.34
CA LEU A 152 5.64 11.05 20.51
C LEU A 152 7.12 10.70 20.33
N ALA A 153 7.46 9.43 20.44
CA ALA A 153 8.81 8.97 20.12
C ALA A 153 9.13 9.12 18.60
N ASP A 154 10.41 8.94 18.23
CA ASP A 154 10.89 9.15 16.85
C ASP A 154 10.29 8.18 15.81
N ASP A 155 9.60 7.14 16.26
CA ASP A 155 8.92 6.15 15.41
C ASP A 155 7.42 6.03 15.71
N GLU A 156 6.86 6.92 16.52
CA GLU A 156 5.46 6.87 16.95
C GLU A 156 4.58 7.87 16.20
N TYR A 157 3.36 7.43 15.94
CA TYR A 157 2.30 8.24 15.33
C TYR A 157 1.09 8.27 16.25
N PHE A 158 0.45 9.43 16.37
CA PHE A 158 -0.85 9.55 17.03
C PHE A 158 -1.95 9.50 15.97
N VAL A 159 -2.89 8.58 16.12
CA VAL A 159 -3.91 8.32 15.09
C VAL A 159 -5.31 8.46 15.66
N LEU A 160 -6.22 9.03 14.86
CA LEU A 160 -7.64 9.17 15.21
C LEU A 160 -8.53 8.56 14.12
N GLY A 161 -9.70 8.08 14.53
CA GLY A 161 -10.76 7.79 13.57
C GLY A 161 -11.49 9.08 13.17
N ASP A 162 -12.00 9.13 11.94
CA ASP A 162 -12.78 10.28 11.47
C ASP A 162 -14.13 10.38 12.21
N ASN A 163 -14.70 9.26 12.64
CA ASN A 163 -15.84 9.23 13.55
C ASN A 163 -15.34 9.26 15.00
N ARG A 164 -15.10 10.47 15.50
CA ARG A 164 -14.46 10.74 16.81
C ARG A 164 -15.18 10.12 18.00
N ARG A 165 -16.51 9.96 17.94
CA ARG A 165 -17.35 9.48 19.05
C ARG A 165 -17.28 7.98 19.27
N VAL A 166 -17.09 7.20 18.19
CA VAL A 166 -17.12 5.72 18.25
C VAL A 166 -15.77 5.07 17.99
N SER A 167 -14.74 5.87 17.68
CA SER A 167 -13.44 5.35 17.30
C SER A 167 -12.64 4.86 18.50
N LYS A 168 -12.19 3.60 18.44
CA LYS A 168 -11.11 3.11 19.28
C LYS A 168 -9.78 3.45 18.61
N ASP A 169 -9.06 4.45 19.14
CA ASP A 169 -7.86 5.02 18.54
C ASP A 169 -6.82 5.43 19.62
N SER A 170 -5.82 6.23 19.26
CA SER A 170 -4.71 6.59 20.16
C SER A 170 -5.10 7.32 21.43
N ARG A 171 -6.33 7.82 21.55
CA ARG A 171 -6.84 8.41 22.79
C ARG A 171 -7.04 7.39 23.90
N ILE A 172 -7.23 6.13 23.53
CA ILE A 172 -7.49 5.05 24.48
C ILE A 172 -6.16 4.39 24.86
N GLU A 173 -5.91 4.20 26.15
CA GLU A 173 -4.66 3.67 26.70
C GLU A 173 -4.24 2.32 26.08
N ASP A 174 -5.20 1.42 25.83
CA ASP A 174 -4.95 0.12 25.18
C ASP A 174 -4.34 0.23 23.77
N VAL A 175 -4.55 1.34 23.07
CA VAL A 175 -4.04 1.60 21.72
C VAL A 175 -2.81 2.49 21.78
N GLY A 176 -2.95 3.66 22.44
CA GLY A 176 -1.89 4.65 22.59
C GLY A 176 -1.28 5.12 21.28
N PRO A 177 -0.11 5.77 21.34
CA PRO A 177 0.71 6.05 20.17
C PRO A 177 1.09 4.76 19.41
N VAL A 178 1.10 4.82 18.10
CA VAL A 178 1.31 3.67 17.21
C VAL A 178 2.72 3.69 16.66
N SER A 179 3.55 2.72 17.07
CA SER A 179 4.91 2.58 16.52
C SER A 179 4.87 2.18 15.04
N LYS A 180 5.80 2.70 14.26
CA LYS A 180 5.94 2.47 12.81
C LYS A 180 6.01 0.99 12.43
N ASP A 181 6.60 0.16 13.28
CA ASP A 181 6.70 -1.28 13.08
C ASP A 181 5.33 -1.99 13.11
N LYS A 182 4.34 -1.46 13.85
CA LYS A 182 2.97 -1.96 13.87
C LYS A 182 2.17 -1.59 12.63
N ILE A 183 2.62 -0.61 11.83
CA ILE A 183 1.90 -0.15 10.64
C ILE A 183 2.05 -1.18 9.51
N GLY A 184 0.92 -1.59 8.94
CA GLY A 184 0.82 -2.50 7.81
C GLY A 184 1.02 -1.81 6.47
N GLY A 185 0.52 -0.58 6.34
CA GLY A 185 0.61 0.23 5.12
C GLY A 185 -0.35 1.41 5.12
N LYS A 186 -0.34 2.17 4.00
CA LYS A 186 -1.17 3.35 3.76
C LYS A 186 -2.33 3.00 2.83
N VAL A 187 -3.52 3.43 3.17
CA VAL A 187 -4.70 3.34 2.29
C VAL A 187 -4.55 4.38 1.18
N ILE A 188 -4.61 3.94 -0.07
CA ILE A 188 -4.41 4.83 -1.21
C ILE A 188 -5.64 4.95 -2.11
N LEU A 189 -6.41 3.87 -2.28
CA LEU A 189 -7.46 3.80 -3.27
C LEU A 189 -8.66 3.02 -2.72
N ARG A 190 -9.87 3.56 -2.87
CA ARG A 190 -11.11 2.81 -2.70
C ARG A 190 -11.45 2.12 -4.02
N ILE A 191 -11.61 0.79 -3.98
CA ILE A 191 -11.89 -0.01 -5.17
C ILE A 191 -13.34 -0.53 -5.21
N TRP A 192 -14.06 -0.46 -4.10
CA TRP A 192 -15.47 -0.82 -4.01
C TRP A 192 -16.16 0.00 -2.91
N PRO A 193 -17.40 0.44 -3.12
CA PRO A 193 -18.25 0.27 -4.31
C PRO A 193 -17.75 1.10 -5.49
N PHE A 194 -17.98 0.63 -6.70
CA PHE A 194 -17.54 1.33 -7.93
C PHE A 194 -18.10 2.74 -8.08
N SER A 195 -19.28 3.01 -7.49
CA SER A 195 -19.86 4.37 -7.45
C SER A 195 -19.03 5.38 -6.67
N LYS A 196 -18.12 4.91 -5.80
CA LYS A 196 -17.23 5.73 -4.99
C LYS A 196 -15.74 5.43 -5.28
N PHE A 197 -15.44 4.81 -6.42
CA PHE A 197 -14.07 4.51 -6.81
C PHE A 197 -13.22 5.78 -6.87
N GLY A 198 -12.05 5.77 -6.23
CA GLY A 198 -11.14 6.91 -6.24
C GLY A 198 -10.10 6.87 -5.13
N PHE A 199 -9.17 7.82 -5.22
CA PHE A 199 -8.16 8.00 -4.18
C PHE A 199 -8.80 8.42 -2.85
N VAL A 200 -8.29 7.85 -1.79
CA VAL A 200 -8.70 8.17 -0.42
C VAL A 200 -7.79 9.29 0.10
N LYS A 201 -8.39 10.34 0.65
CA LYS A 201 -7.70 11.51 1.20
C LYS A 201 -8.07 11.71 2.65
#